data_53105ee865e35eab34bb9759ab54735f
#
_entry.id   53105ee865e35eab34bb9759ab54735f
#
_cell.length_a   1.000
_cell.length_b   1.000
_cell.length_c   1.000
_cell.angle_alpha   90.00
_cell.angle_beta   90.00
_cell.angle_gamma   90.00
#
_symmetry.space_group_name_H-M   'P 1'
#
loop_
_entity.id
_entity.type
_entity.pdbx_description
1 polymer ?
#
loop_
_entity_poly.entity_id
_entity_poly.type
_entity_poly.pdbx_seq_one_letter_code
_entity_poly.pdbx_strand_id
1 'polypeptide(L)' 'MNKRELIEYLDTTGDFNFGYKDIWYFISGLSDGSFSCGIEDSMDDEIFESIDDVLNHFIIDSKPLKDILPDIEW' A
#
# COMPACT_ATOMS: atom_id res chain seq x y z
N MET A 1 2.24 -8.49 -8.56
CA MET A 1 0.85 -8.10 -8.17
C MET A 1 0.36 -7.01 -9.09
N ASN A 2 -0.93 -6.97 -9.37
CA ASN A 2 -1.56 -5.89 -10.12
C ASN A 2 -2.62 -5.20 -9.24
N LYS A 3 -3.20 -4.10 -9.76
CA LYS A 3 -4.21 -3.33 -9.02
C LYS A 3 -5.39 -4.19 -8.55
N ARG A 4 -5.89 -5.07 -9.42
CA ARG A 4 -7.05 -5.92 -9.10
C ARG A 4 -6.74 -6.87 -7.95
N GLU A 5 -5.58 -7.49 -7.98
CA GLU A 5 -5.14 -8.39 -6.90
C GLU A 5 -5.00 -7.64 -5.57
N LEU A 6 -4.47 -6.44 -5.61
CA LEU A 6 -4.34 -5.61 -4.41
C LEU A 6 -5.70 -5.28 -3.81
N ILE A 7 -6.65 -4.86 -4.65
CA ILE A 7 -8.02 -4.55 -4.21
C ILE A 7 -8.69 -5.78 -3.60
N GLU A 8 -8.59 -6.93 -4.26
CA GLU A 8 -9.17 -8.18 -3.74
C GLU A 8 -8.54 -8.58 -2.41
N TYR A 9 -7.24 -8.42 -2.28
CA TYR A 9 -6.55 -8.75 -1.04
C TYR A 9 -7.01 -7.86 0.11
N LEU A 10 -7.08 -6.56 -0.12
CA LEU A 10 -7.54 -5.61 0.89
C LEU A 10 -9.01 -5.82 1.28
N ASP A 11 -9.86 -6.16 0.33
CA ASP A 11 -11.26 -6.48 0.60
C ASP A 11 -11.41 -7.73 1.47
N THR A 12 -10.49 -8.68 1.35
CA THR A 12 -10.56 -9.93 2.09
C THR A 12 -9.95 -9.81 3.49
N THR A 13 -8.79 -9.16 3.61
CA THR A 13 -8.02 -9.13 4.86
C THR A 13 -8.05 -7.79 5.59
N GLY A 14 -8.34 -6.70 4.89
CA GLY A 14 -8.29 -5.34 5.44
C GLY A 14 -6.90 -4.75 5.52
N ASP A 15 -5.86 -5.56 5.56
CA ASP A 15 -4.46 -5.15 5.69
C ASP A 15 -3.61 -5.84 4.65
N PHE A 16 -2.55 -5.18 4.22
CA PHE A 16 -1.60 -5.75 3.29
C PHE A 16 -0.18 -5.30 3.62
N ASN A 17 0.71 -6.27 3.77
CA ASN A 17 2.13 -6.00 4.01
C ASN A 17 2.92 -6.49 2.82
N PHE A 18 3.88 -5.68 2.36
CA PHE A 18 4.68 -6.04 1.21
C PHE A 18 6.12 -5.53 1.37
N GLY A 19 7.04 -6.18 0.67
CA GLY A 19 8.44 -5.80 0.63
C GLY A 19 8.84 -5.23 -0.71
N TYR A 20 9.72 -4.26 -0.70
CA TYR A 20 10.33 -3.71 -1.91
C TYR A 20 11.74 -3.22 -1.56
N LYS A 21 12.77 -3.74 -2.25
CA LYS A 21 14.17 -3.38 -2.02
C LYS A 21 14.57 -3.48 -0.54
N ASP A 22 14.22 -4.61 0.09
CA ASP A 22 14.55 -4.93 1.48
C ASP A 22 13.88 -4.05 2.54
N ILE A 23 12.89 -3.26 2.16
CA ILE A 23 12.08 -2.46 3.08
C ILE A 23 10.66 -3.00 3.06
N TRP A 24 10.06 -3.19 4.25
CA TRP A 24 8.69 -3.66 4.38
C TRP A 24 7.74 -2.50 4.65
N TYR A 25 6.62 -2.50 3.93
CA TYR A 25 5.59 -1.47 3.97
C TYR A 25 4.26 -2.07 4.36
N PHE A 26 3.32 -1.23 4.77
CA PHE A 26 1.96 -1.66 5.06
C PHE A 26 0.93 -0.76 4.42
N ILE A 27 -0.24 -1.34 4.17
CA ILE A 27 -1.47 -0.63 3.76
C ILE A 27 -2.57 -1.18 4.65
N SER A 28 -3.22 -0.33 5.44
CA SER A 28 -4.30 -0.73 6.35
C SER A 28 -5.58 0.01 6.00
N GLY A 29 -6.65 -0.75 5.78
CA GLY A 29 -7.97 -0.17 5.57
C GLY A 29 -8.55 0.35 6.87
N LEU A 30 -9.11 1.56 6.84
CA LEU A 30 -9.74 2.20 7.99
C LEU A 30 -11.27 2.12 7.87
N SER A 31 -11.95 2.31 9.01
CA SER A 31 -13.41 2.12 9.07
C SER A 31 -14.20 3.11 8.23
N ASP A 32 -13.61 4.25 7.87
CA ASP A 32 -14.25 5.28 7.04
C ASP A 32 -14.01 5.10 5.54
N GLY A 33 -13.33 4.02 5.14
CA GLY A 33 -12.99 3.75 3.75
C GLY A 33 -11.67 4.33 3.28
N SER A 34 -10.95 5.04 4.14
CA SER A 34 -9.61 5.52 3.84
C SER A 34 -8.55 4.44 4.15
N PHE A 35 -7.29 4.75 3.85
CA PHE A 35 -6.18 3.82 4.05
C PHE A 35 -5.02 4.52 4.77
N SER A 36 -4.43 3.83 5.73
CA SER A 36 -3.18 4.24 6.37
C SER A 36 -2.04 3.44 5.76
N CYS A 37 -1.01 4.12 5.30
CA CYS A 37 0.13 3.49 4.63
C CYS A 37 1.44 4.01 5.19
N GLY A 38 2.46 3.15 5.18
CA GLY A 38 3.78 3.57 5.64
C GLY A 38 4.79 2.42 5.64
N ILE A 39 5.93 2.69 6.27
CA ILE A 39 6.98 1.69 6.51
C ILE A 39 6.68 1.01 7.84
N GLU A 40 6.76 -0.32 7.88
CA GLU A 40 6.32 -1.11 9.05
C GLU A 40 6.94 -0.68 10.38
N ASP A 41 8.22 -0.36 10.38
CA ASP A 41 8.93 -0.01 11.61
C ASP A 41 8.95 1.51 11.86
N SER A 42 8.23 2.28 11.05
CA SER A 42 8.16 3.74 11.19
C SER A 42 6.89 4.14 11.93
N MET A 43 6.95 5.26 12.65
CA MET A 43 5.78 5.85 13.30
C MET A 43 5.08 6.87 12.39
N ASP A 44 5.61 7.11 11.19
CA ASP A 44 5.07 8.10 10.25
C ASP A 44 4.16 7.40 9.24
N ASP A 45 2.85 7.59 9.40
CA ASP A 45 1.85 7.04 8.49
C ASP A 45 1.28 8.15 7.62
N GLU A 46 0.92 7.80 6.38
CA GLU A 46 0.18 8.69 5.49
C GLU A 46 -1.24 8.15 5.32
N ILE A 47 -2.22 9.05 5.31
CA ILE A 47 -3.63 8.69 5.12
C ILE A 47 -4.05 9.05 3.70
N PHE A 48 -4.65 8.08 3.00
CA PHE A 48 -5.15 8.24 1.64
C PHE A 48 -6.65 7.98 1.62
N GLU A 49 -7.39 8.76 0.85
CA GLU A 49 -8.85 8.69 0.83
C GLU A 49 -9.40 7.47 0.08
N SER A 50 -8.62 6.90 -0.84
CA SER A 50 -9.06 5.77 -1.66
C SER A 50 -7.87 4.92 -2.07
N ILE A 51 -8.16 3.74 -2.64
CA ILE A 51 -7.09 2.89 -3.16
C ILE A 51 -6.43 3.53 -4.38
N ASP A 52 -7.16 4.30 -5.18
CA ASP A 52 -6.57 5.03 -6.29
C ASP A 52 -5.58 6.08 -5.79
N ASP A 53 -5.87 6.75 -4.70
CA ASP A 53 -4.93 7.68 -4.06
C ASP A 53 -3.66 6.95 -3.60
N VAL A 54 -3.81 5.79 -2.98
CA VAL A 54 -2.65 4.98 -2.57
C VAL A 54 -1.79 4.64 -3.79
N LEU A 55 -2.41 4.16 -4.85
CA LEU A 55 -1.69 3.75 -6.06
C LEU A 55 -0.96 4.90 -6.75
N ASN A 56 -1.54 6.09 -6.73
CA ASN A 56 -0.99 7.25 -7.42
C ASN A 56 -0.07 8.11 -6.55
N HIS A 57 -0.25 8.11 -5.24
CA HIS A 57 0.40 9.09 -4.36
C HIS A 57 1.21 8.49 -3.21
N PHE A 58 1.15 7.19 -2.98
CA PHE A 58 2.07 6.53 -2.06
C PHE A 58 3.39 6.32 -2.77
N ILE A 59 4.35 7.21 -2.50
CA ILE A 59 5.63 7.24 -3.22
C ILE A 59 6.65 6.37 -2.50
N ILE A 60 7.21 5.41 -3.21
CA ILE A 60 8.23 4.49 -2.72
C ILE A 60 9.38 4.51 -3.73
N ASP A 61 10.58 4.83 -3.25
CA ASP A 61 11.77 4.91 -4.10
C ASP A 61 11.55 5.86 -5.29
N SER A 62 10.95 7.01 -5.01
CA SER A 62 10.63 8.06 -5.99
C SER A 62 9.61 7.67 -7.06
N LYS A 63 8.87 6.57 -6.84
CA LYS A 63 7.87 6.08 -7.79
C LYS A 63 6.54 5.88 -7.07
N PRO A 64 5.40 6.13 -7.75
CA PRO A 64 4.11 5.79 -7.16
C PRO A 64 3.95 4.27 -7.04
N LEU A 65 3.19 3.83 -6.05
CA LEU A 65 3.01 2.40 -5.79
C LEU A 65 2.61 1.61 -7.04
N LYS A 66 1.75 2.17 -7.89
CA LYS A 66 1.30 1.50 -9.11
C LYS A 66 2.46 1.09 -10.03
N ASP A 67 3.56 1.84 -10.02
CA ASP A 67 4.71 1.55 -10.89
C ASP A 67 5.58 0.41 -10.36
N ILE A 68 5.53 0.13 -9.06
CA ILE A 68 6.34 -0.92 -8.44
C ILE A 68 5.55 -2.19 -8.10
N LEU A 69 4.23 -2.17 -8.25
CA LEU A 69 3.40 -3.34 -7.92
C LEU A 69 3.89 -4.65 -8.53
N PRO A 70 4.33 -4.69 -9.80
CA PRO A 70 4.82 -5.94 -10.38
C PRO A 70 6.09 -6.48 -9.73
N ASP A 71 6.82 -5.64 -9.00
CA ASP A 71 8.13 -5.96 -8.44
C ASP A 71 8.13 -6.14 -6.93
N ILE A 72 6.99 -5.98 -6.25
CA ILE A 72 6.93 -6.13 -4.79
C ILE A 72 6.95 -7.60 -4.38
N GLU A 73 7.40 -7.85 -3.14
CA GLU A 73 7.32 -9.14 -2.48
C GLU A 73 6.10 -9.16 -1.55
N TRP A 74 5.36 -10.29 -1.56
CA TRP A 74 4.16 -10.38 -0.71
C TRP A 74 3.71 -11.80 -0.45
#